data_6f95337d8353c4b78350a768f3f677aa
#
_entry.id   6f95337d8353c4b78350a768f3f677aa
#
_cell.length_a   1.000
_cell.length_b   1.000
_cell.length_c   1.000
_cell.angle_alpha   90.00
_cell.angle_beta   90.00
_cell.angle_gamma   90.00
#
_symmetry.space_group_name_H-M   'P 1'
#
loop_
_entity.id
_entity.type
_entity.pdbx_description
1 polymer ?
#
loop_
_entity_poly.entity_id
_entity_poly.type
_entity_poly.pdbx_seq_one_letter_code
_entity_poly.pdbx_strand_id
1 'polypeptide(L)'
;MLSLNALSPMLADSRTIDLSESGWIFEQRLSGCRLLAQTRTPTRSGKVQLQTRDGSDATGWFPEVVESLAQLKEGPCILDGVACVLDDRGRCDREGLSERAKRRGWYRGARPVFYFVFDLLMVQGTDLTSEPLSQRKQRLARLLGTPLLNVIPVHHYERSEAVALLQQGRAQADFAGLMAKRGASIYKPGIRSADWVALNAQGPHERIAT
;
A
#
# COMPACT_ATOMS: atom_id res chain seq x y z
N MET A 1 13.07 -13.32 -13.64
CA MET A 1 13.04 -12.12 -12.74
C MET A 1 11.62 -11.58 -12.76
N LEU A 2 11.05 -11.25 -11.60
CA LEU A 2 9.72 -10.63 -11.48
C LEU A 2 9.70 -9.31 -12.26
N SER A 3 8.66 -9.07 -13.05
CA SER A 3 8.54 -7.87 -13.89
C SER A 3 7.23 -7.17 -13.60
N LEU A 4 7.29 -5.85 -13.48
CA LEU A 4 6.12 -5.02 -13.21
C LEU A 4 5.01 -5.22 -14.27
N ASN A 5 5.38 -5.30 -15.54
CA ASN A 5 4.43 -5.44 -16.63
C ASN A 5 3.64 -6.77 -16.63
N ALA A 6 4.16 -7.79 -15.94
CA ALA A 6 3.50 -9.10 -15.79
C ALA A 6 2.82 -9.26 -14.43
N LEU A 7 2.81 -8.19 -13.61
CA LEU A 7 2.36 -8.26 -12.24
C LEU A 7 1.05 -7.48 -12.07
N SER A 8 0.05 -8.12 -11.47
CA SER A 8 -1.17 -7.47 -11.02
C SER A 8 -1.23 -7.50 -9.49
N PRO A 9 -1.74 -6.47 -8.82
CA PRO A 9 -1.82 -6.46 -7.36
C PRO A 9 -2.71 -7.58 -6.81
N MET A 10 -2.28 -8.19 -5.70
CA MET A 10 -3.13 -9.06 -4.89
C MET A 10 -4.30 -8.26 -4.32
N LEU A 11 -5.50 -8.86 -4.32
CA LEU A 11 -6.73 -8.21 -3.92
C LEU A 11 -7.24 -8.76 -2.58
N ALA A 12 -7.84 -7.86 -1.78
CA ALA A 12 -8.49 -8.23 -0.54
C ALA A 12 -9.88 -8.80 -0.77
N ASP A 13 -10.30 -9.69 0.12
CA ASP A 13 -11.66 -10.17 0.26
C ASP A 13 -12.49 -9.21 1.14
N SER A 14 -13.81 -9.38 1.13
CA SER A 14 -14.79 -8.66 1.96
C SER A 14 -15.53 -9.56 2.95
N ARG A 15 -14.96 -10.75 3.23
CA ARG A 15 -15.56 -11.70 4.18
C ARG A 15 -15.46 -11.20 5.62
N THR A 16 -16.28 -11.76 6.49
CA THR A 16 -16.14 -11.60 7.94
C THR A 16 -14.98 -12.44 8.46
N ILE A 17 -14.22 -11.90 9.40
CA ILE A 17 -13.17 -12.63 10.12
C ILE A 17 -13.41 -12.56 11.62
N ASP A 18 -12.91 -13.56 12.33
CA ASP A 18 -12.81 -13.51 13.78
C ASP A 18 -11.51 -12.77 14.18
N LEU A 19 -11.66 -11.61 14.80
CA LEU A 19 -10.52 -10.82 15.26
C LEU A 19 -9.77 -11.49 16.44
N SER A 20 -10.37 -12.51 17.08
CA SER A 20 -9.70 -13.29 18.14
C SER A 20 -8.66 -14.26 17.61
N GLU A 21 -8.75 -14.68 16.35
CA GLU A 21 -7.76 -15.54 15.72
C GLU A 21 -6.38 -14.87 15.68
N SER A 22 -5.36 -15.60 16.10
CA SER A 22 -3.97 -15.16 16.02
C SER A 22 -3.46 -15.09 14.57
N GLY A 23 -2.34 -14.37 14.37
CA GLY A 23 -1.65 -14.30 13.09
C GLY A 23 -2.18 -13.26 12.11
N TRP A 24 -3.17 -12.47 12.48
CA TRP A 24 -3.56 -11.27 11.75
C TRP A 24 -2.69 -10.08 12.15
N ILE A 25 -2.30 -9.29 11.16
CA ILE A 25 -1.76 -7.93 11.30
C ILE A 25 -2.74 -6.96 10.67
N PHE A 26 -2.86 -5.77 11.25
CA PHE A 26 -3.85 -4.79 10.84
C PHE A 26 -3.16 -3.52 10.35
N GLU A 27 -3.67 -2.95 9.28
CA GLU A 27 -3.17 -1.71 8.69
C GLU A 27 -4.33 -0.75 8.45
N GLN A 28 -4.08 0.54 8.50
CA GLN A 28 -5.09 1.51 8.10
C GLN A 28 -5.44 1.33 6.62
N ARG A 29 -6.73 1.26 6.32
CA ARG A 29 -7.20 1.26 4.94
C ARG A 29 -7.09 2.67 4.37
N LEU A 30 -6.35 2.82 3.28
CA LEU A 30 -6.13 4.09 2.62
C LEU A 30 -7.04 4.23 1.41
N SER A 31 -7.67 5.40 1.27
CA SER A 31 -8.52 5.76 0.14
C SER A 31 -7.72 6.51 -0.92
N GLY A 32 -7.06 5.78 -1.82
CA GLY A 32 -6.18 6.35 -2.84
C GLY A 32 -6.09 5.51 -4.10
N CYS A 33 -5.08 5.78 -4.91
CA CYS A 33 -4.76 5.04 -6.12
C CYS A 33 -3.75 3.93 -5.80
N ARG A 34 -4.15 2.66 -5.98
CA ARG A 34 -3.23 1.52 -5.83
C ARG A 34 -2.17 1.55 -6.90
N LEU A 35 -0.92 1.51 -6.47
CA LEU A 35 0.24 1.47 -7.36
C LEU A 35 1.17 0.31 -7.01
N LEU A 36 1.69 -0.32 -8.06
CA LEU A 36 2.94 -1.05 -8.01
C LEU A 36 4.05 -0.12 -8.49
N ALA A 37 5.17 -0.10 -7.79
CA ALA A 37 6.33 0.71 -8.17
C ALA A 37 7.55 -0.18 -8.36
N GLN A 38 8.22 -0.06 -9.50
CA GLN A 38 9.51 -0.72 -9.74
C GLN A 38 10.62 0.32 -9.82
N THR A 39 11.67 0.13 -9.02
CA THR A 39 12.87 0.96 -9.06
C THR A 39 13.94 0.31 -9.93
N ARG A 40 14.80 1.13 -10.56
CA ARG A 40 15.94 0.67 -11.39
C ARG A 40 15.52 -0.36 -12.44
N THR A 41 14.51 -0.01 -13.24
CA THR A 41 14.00 -0.91 -14.29
C THR A 41 15.05 -1.19 -15.35
N PRO A 42 15.24 -2.45 -15.78
CA PRO A 42 16.19 -2.78 -16.83
C PRO A 42 15.87 -2.10 -18.17
N THR A 43 14.58 -1.89 -18.45
CA THR A 43 14.07 -1.39 -19.74
C THR A 43 14.08 0.15 -19.87
N ARG A 44 14.26 0.89 -18.75
CA ARG A 44 14.20 2.36 -18.71
C ARG A 44 15.46 3.01 -18.15
N SER A 45 16.64 2.48 -18.47
CA SER A 45 17.93 3.03 -18.04
C SER A 45 17.98 3.31 -16.52
N GLY A 46 17.52 2.36 -15.72
CA GLY A 46 17.53 2.45 -14.26
C GLY A 46 16.48 3.37 -13.63
N LYS A 47 15.49 3.84 -14.41
CA LYS A 47 14.44 4.74 -13.92
C LYS A 47 13.36 3.99 -13.12
N VAL A 48 12.63 4.75 -12.31
CA VAL A 48 11.43 4.28 -11.59
C VAL A 48 10.26 4.15 -12.58
N GLN A 49 9.43 3.14 -12.38
CA GLN A 49 8.16 2.96 -13.09
C GLN A 49 7.03 2.78 -12.08
N LEU A 50 5.91 3.46 -12.30
CA LEU A 50 4.68 3.30 -11.53
C LEU A 50 3.59 2.69 -12.41
N GLN A 51 2.87 1.70 -11.88
CA GLN A 51 1.77 1.03 -12.57
C GLN A 51 0.54 1.02 -11.68
N THR A 52 -0.59 1.42 -12.23
CA THR A 52 -1.89 1.35 -11.54
C THR A 52 -2.38 -0.10 -11.43
N ARG A 53 -3.44 -0.30 -10.65
CA ARG A 53 -4.07 -1.61 -10.46
C ARG A 53 -4.53 -2.25 -11.79
N ASP A 54 -4.96 -1.45 -12.74
CA ASP A 54 -5.43 -1.89 -14.06
C ASP A 54 -4.33 -2.02 -15.12
N GLY A 55 -3.06 -1.83 -14.72
CA GLY A 55 -1.90 -1.96 -15.59
C GLY A 55 -1.48 -0.69 -16.32
N SER A 56 -2.18 0.43 -16.13
CA SER A 56 -1.82 1.70 -16.76
C SER A 56 -0.51 2.27 -16.23
N ASP A 57 0.31 2.86 -17.10
CA ASP A 57 1.53 3.58 -16.69
C ASP A 57 1.19 4.91 -16.02
N ALA A 58 1.46 5.01 -14.74
CA ALA A 58 1.25 6.19 -13.91
C ALA A 58 2.55 6.97 -13.61
N THR A 59 3.67 6.61 -14.24
CA THR A 59 5.00 7.19 -13.96
C THR A 59 5.00 8.71 -14.10
N GLY A 60 4.34 9.22 -15.14
CA GLY A 60 4.22 10.68 -15.37
C GLY A 60 3.17 11.37 -14.51
N TRP A 61 2.37 10.63 -13.71
CA TRP A 61 1.29 11.25 -12.93
C TRP A 61 1.79 11.85 -11.62
N PHE A 62 2.79 11.22 -11.01
CA PHE A 62 3.28 11.54 -9.67
C PHE A 62 4.82 11.64 -9.66
N PRO A 63 5.39 12.70 -10.27
CA PRO A 63 6.84 12.85 -10.41
C PRO A 63 7.56 12.90 -9.05
N GLU A 64 6.95 13.50 -8.02
CA GLU A 64 7.50 13.56 -6.68
C GLU A 64 7.70 12.18 -6.02
N VAL A 65 6.81 11.24 -6.31
CA VAL A 65 6.95 9.85 -5.87
C VAL A 65 8.09 9.16 -6.62
N VAL A 66 8.17 9.39 -7.93
CA VAL A 66 9.25 8.87 -8.79
C VAL A 66 10.61 9.37 -8.32
N GLU A 67 10.75 10.68 -8.05
CA GLU A 67 11.97 11.30 -7.56
C GLU A 67 12.40 10.75 -6.20
N SER A 68 11.43 10.56 -5.28
CA SER A 68 11.69 9.98 -3.97
C SER A 68 12.15 8.53 -4.07
N LEU A 69 11.47 7.69 -4.87
CA LEU A 69 11.85 6.28 -5.07
C LEU A 69 13.19 6.12 -5.80
N ALA A 70 13.57 7.08 -6.64
CA ALA A 70 14.87 7.06 -7.31
C ALA A 70 16.05 7.21 -6.34
N GLN A 71 15.82 7.70 -5.12
CA GLN A 71 16.83 7.83 -4.07
C GLN A 71 17.11 6.52 -3.32
N LEU A 72 16.28 5.47 -3.51
CA LEU A 72 16.53 4.17 -2.91
C LEU A 72 17.89 3.62 -3.39
N LYS A 73 18.77 3.35 -2.44
CA LYS A 73 20.11 2.82 -2.73
C LYS A 73 20.06 1.36 -3.15
N GLU A 74 19.16 0.60 -2.57
CA GLU A 74 18.93 -0.80 -2.90
C GLU A 74 17.99 -0.92 -4.10
N GLY A 75 18.28 -1.84 -5.01
CA GLY A 75 17.44 -2.09 -6.18
C GLY A 75 18.10 -2.99 -7.19
N PRO A 76 17.32 -3.52 -8.13
CA PRO A 76 15.90 -3.23 -8.38
C PRO A 76 14.96 -3.75 -7.30
N CYS A 77 13.91 -2.98 -6.98
CA CYS A 77 12.86 -3.34 -6.05
C CYS A 77 11.49 -3.25 -6.73
N ILE A 78 10.52 -4.07 -6.27
CA ILE A 78 9.09 -3.88 -6.58
C ILE A 78 8.34 -3.71 -5.27
N LEU A 79 7.63 -2.60 -5.17
CA LEU A 79 6.87 -2.16 -4.01
C LEU A 79 5.38 -2.15 -4.34
N ASP A 80 4.54 -2.45 -3.35
CA ASP A 80 3.09 -2.36 -3.45
C ASP A 80 2.54 -1.36 -2.43
N GLY A 81 1.70 -0.44 -2.87
CA GLY A 81 1.21 0.63 -2.02
C GLY A 81 0.03 1.40 -2.59
N VAL A 82 -0.29 2.51 -1.93
CA VAL A 82 -1.38 3.41 -2.31
C VAL A 82 -0.87 4.84 -2.38
N ALA A 83 -1.09 5.50 -3.52
CA ALA A 83 -0.83 6.93 -3.64
C ALA A 83 -2.01 7.73 -3.10
N CYS A 84 -1.76 8.73 -2.27
CA CYS A 84 -2.74 9.61 -1.67
C CYS A 84 -2.29 11.06 -1.74
N VAL A 85 -3.22 11.97 -1.94
CA VAL A 85 -3.12 13.37 -1.49
C VAL A 85 -3.68 13.42 -0.07
N LEU A 86 -3.07 14.18 0.83
CA LEU A 86 -3.56 14.35 2.18
C LEU A 86 -4.25 15.72 2.35
N ASP A 87 -5.36 15.75 3.10
CA ASP A 87 -6.00 17.00 3.54
C ASP A 87 -5.20 17.61 4.71
N ASP A 88 -5.65 18.77 5.20
CA ASP A 88 -5.00 19.51 6.30
C ASP A 88 -5.04 18.75 7.64
N ARG A 89 -5.81 17.67 7.74
CA ARG A 89 -5.89 16.77 8.89
C ARG A 89 -5.10 15.48 8.69
N GLY A 90 -4.35 15.36 7.58
CA GLY A 90 -3.58 14.17 7.25
C GLY A 90 -4.40 12.98 6.74
N ARG A 91 -5.65 13.19 6.28
CA ARG A 91 -6.52 12.15 5.74
C ARG A 91 -6.44 12.11 4.21
N CYS A 92 -6.71 10.94 3.62
CA CYS A 92 -6.71 10.81 2.16
C CYS A 92 -7.82 11.65 1.52
N ASP A 93 -7.43 12.60 0.67
CA ASP A 93 -8.30 13.44 -0.14
C ASP A 93 -8.43 12.82 -1.55
N ARG A 94 -9.59 12.21 -1.81
CA ARG A 94 -9.88 11.56 -3.10
C ARG A 94 -10.03 12.55 -4.25
N GLU A 95 -10.62 13.71 -3.99
CA GLU A 95 -10.84 14.74 -5.01
C GLU A 95 -9.51 15.36 -5.42
N GLY A 96 -8.67 15.73 -4.45
CA GLY A 96 -7.33 16.20 -4.69
C GLY A 96 -6.47 15.21 -5.46
N LEU A 97 -6.55 13.92 -5.12
CA LEU A 97 -5.84 12.88 -5.86
C LEU A 97 -6.38 12.72 -7.29
N SER A 98 -7.70 12.75 -7.48
CA SER A 98 -8.32 12.66 -8.81
C SER A 98 -7.89 13.82 -9.71
N GLU A 99 -7.81 15.04 -9.16
CA GLU A 99 -7.32 16.20 -9.88
C GLU A 99 -5.84 16.04 -10.28
N ARG A 100 -5.00 15.58 -9.35
CA ARG A 100 -3.58 15.27 -9.63
C ARG A 100 -3.43 14.26 -10.76
N ALA A 101 -4.17 13.16 -10.71
CA ALA A 101 -4.11 12.11 -11.72
C ALA A 101 -4.61 12.58 -13.10
N LYS A 102 -5.64 13.42 -13.16
CA LYS A 102 -6.17 13.97 -14.41
C LYS A 102 -5.18 14.92 -15.09
N ARG A 103 -4.52 15.77 -14.32
CA ARG A 103 -3.57 16.78 -14.84
C ARG A 103 -2.22 16.19 -15.21
N ARG A 104 -1.89 15.01 -14.74
CA ARG A 104 -0.63 14.29 -15.00
C ARG A 104 0.59 15.18 -14.83
N GLY A 105 1.34 14.96 -13.77
CA GLY A 105 2.54 15.72 -13.46
C GLY A 105 2.34 16.84 -12.44
N TRP A 106 3.40 17.62 -12.24
CA TRP A 106 3.40 18.73 -11.31
C TRP A 106 2.87 20.01 -11.99
N TYR A 107 2.11 20.80 -11.25
CA TYR A 107 1.66 22.14 -11.68
C TYR A 107 1.65 23.09 -10.49
N ARG A 108 1.66 24.39 -10.76
CA ARG A 108 1.64 25.42 -9.72
C ARG A 108 0.39 25.28 -8.84
N GLY A 109 0.60 25.15 -7.52
CA GLY A 109 -0.47 24.91 -6.55
C GLY A 109 -0.89 23.45 -6.43
N ALA A 110 -0.19 22.52 -7.09
CA ALA A 110 -0.42 21.09 -6.91
C ALA A 110 -0.12 20.69 -5.47
N ARG A 111 -1.04 19.91 -4.88
CA ARG A 111 -0.81 19.28 -3.56
C ARG A 111 0.09 18.07 -3.74
N PRO A 112 1.04 17.80 -2.82
CA PRO A 112 1.95 16.68 -2.94
C PRO A 112 1.20 15.34 -2.83
N VAL A 113 1.67 14.37 -3.59
CA VAL A 113 1.21 12.97 -3.49
C VAL A 113 2.20 12.21 -2.63
N PHE A 114 1.67 11.42 -1.69
CA PHE A 114 2.42 10.51 -0.87
C PHE A 114 2.12 9.07 -1.29
N TYR A 115 3.17 8.24 -1.38
CA TYR A 115 3.06 6.82 -1.67
C TYR A 115 3.22 6.03 -0.38
N PHE A 116 2.12 5.49 0.11
CA PHE A 116 2.06 4.66 1.31
C PHE A 116 2.34 3.20 0.92
N VAL A 117 3.51 2.72 1.28
CA VAL A 117 4.00 1.38 0.92
C VAL A 117 3.69 0.40 2.03
N PHE A 118 3.03 -0.70 1.70
CA PHE A 118 2.66 -1.73 2.67
C PHE A 118 3.24 -3.11 2.34
N ASP A 119 3.83 -3.34 1.16
CA ASP A 119 4.45 -4.62 0.82
C ASP A 119 5.68 -4.44 -0.08
N LEU A 120 6.59 -5.41 -0.02
CA LEU A 120 7.80 -5.50 -0.83
C LEU A 120 7.80 -6.84 -1.55
N LEU A 121 7.74 -6.82 -2.88
CA LEU A 121 7.58 -8.01 -3.71
C LEU A 121 8.88 -8.48 -4.35
N MET A 122 9.84 -7.57 -4.48
CA MET A 122 11.19 -7.87 -4.98
C MET A 122 12.19 -6.90 -4.37
N VAL A 123 13.38 -7.38 -4.01
CA VAL A 123 14.52 -6.56 -3.60
C VAL A 123 15.80 -7.11 -4.21
N GLN A 124 16.64 -6.24 -4.77
CA GLN A 124 17.88 -6.60 -5.45
C GLN A 124 17.71 -7.72 -6.49
N GLY A 125 16.55 -7.72 -7.18
CA GLY A 125 16.20 -8.72 -8.17
C GLY A 125 15.68 -10.06 -7.61
N THR A 126 15.73 -10.28 -6.30
CA THR A 126 15.18 -11.47 -5.64
C THR A 126 13.67 -11.35 -5.48
N ASP A 127 12.92 -12.31 -6.00
CA ASP A 127 11.48 -12.43 -5.85
C ASP A 127 11.12 -12.85 -4.41
N LEU A 128 10.27 -12.07 -3.74
CA LEU A 128 9.81 -12.30 -2.37
C LEU A 128 8.36 -12.76 -2.31
N THR A 129 7.66 -12.93 -3.41
CA THR A 129 6.22 -13.23 -3.43
C THR A 129 5.85 -14.53 -2.72
N SER A 130 6.78 -15.50 -2.67
CA SER A 130 6.63 -16.75 -1.94
C SER A 130 7.00 -16.67 -0.44
N GLU A 131 7.58 -15.55 0.01
CA GLU A 131 7.89 -15.36 1.43
C GLU A 131 6.63 -14.95 2.21
N PRO A 132 6.52 -15.30 3.51
CA PRO A 132 5.48 -14.79 4.39
C PRO A 132 5.44 -13.25 4.43
N LEU A 133 4.24 -12.67 4.52
CA LEU A 133 4.05 -11.21 4.62
C LEU A 133 4.89 -10.59 5.77
N SER A 134 4.96 -11.27 6.91
CA SER A 134 5.76 -10.80 8.06
C SER A 134 7.24 -10.62 7.71
N GLN A 135 7.83 -11.50 6.89
CA GLN A 135 9.21 -11.39 6.43
C GLN A 135 9.36 -10.27 5.40
N ARG A 136 8.41 -10.17 4.45
CA ARG A 136 8.41 -9.08 3.46
C ARG A 136 8.33 -7.71 4.13
N LYS A 137 7.52 -7.58 5.20
CA LYS A 137 7.43 -6.34 6.00
C LYS A 137 8.71 -6.01 6.74
N GLN A 138 9.41 -7.00 7.30
CA GLN A 138 10.71 -6.78 7.93
C GLN A 138 11.74 -6.28 6.91
N ARG A 139 11.74 -6.84 5.70
CA ARG A 139 12.62 -6.37 4.61
C ARG A 139 12.22 -4.97 4.15
N LEU A 140 10.92 -4.68 4.04
CA LEU A 140 10.41 -3.35 3.70
C LEU A 140 10.86 -2.30 4.73
N ALA A 141 10.74 -2.61 6.02
CA ALA A 141 11.17 -1.72 7.10
C ALA A 141 12.69 -1.42 7.03
N ARG A 142 13.51 -2.41 6.67
CA ARG A 142 14.96 -2.20 6.45
C ARG A 142 15.22 -1.34 5.22
N LEU A 143 14.55 -1.62 4.10
CA LEU A 143 14.68 -0.87 2.85
C LEU A 143 14.32 0.61 3.02
N LEU A 144 13.25 0.90 3.77
CA LEU A 144 12.75 2.25 4.06
C LEU A 144 13.24 2.82 5.40
N GLY A 145 14.29 2.24 5.98
CA GLY A 145 14.88 2.70 7.26
C GLY A 145 15.44 4.13 7.19
N THR A 146 15.82 4.60 6.02
CA THR A 146 16.10 6.02 5.77
C THR A 146 14.83 6.66 5.21
N PRO A 147 14.27 7.69 5.87
CA PRO A 147 13.06 8.37 5.40
C PRO A 147 13.22 8.96 4.00
N LEU A 148 12.20 8.82 3.18
CA LEU A 148 12.05 9.44 1.87
C LEU A 148 10.92 10.48 1.94
N LEU A 149 11.02 11.55 1.17
CA LEU A 149 10.10 12.69 1.29
C LEU A 149 8.63 12.32 1.02
N ASN A 150 8.38 11.57 -0.05
CA ASN A 150 7.02 11.23 -0.50
C ASN A 150 6.72 9.74 -0.46
N VAL A 151 7.51 8.95 0.25
CA VAL A 151 7.33 7.48 0.39
C VAL A 151 7.26 7.13 1.87
N ILE A 152 6.13 6.60 2.30
CA ILE A 152 5.83 6.36 3.71
C ILE A 152 5.51 4.88 3.90
N PRO A 153 6.22 4.13 4.75
CA PRO A 153 5.83 2.78 5.11
C PRO A 153 4.52 2.79 5.90
N VAL A 154 3.56 1.93 5.53
CA VAL A 154 2.32 1.79 6.28
C VAL A 154 2.59 1.11 7.60
N HIS A 155 2.20 1.78 8.69
CA HIS A 155 2.23 1.22 10.02
C HIS A 155 1.24 0.05 10.16
N HIS A 156 1.61 -0.96 10.91
CA HIS A 156 0.71 -2.05 11.26
C HIS A 156 0.45 -2.05 12.78
N TYR A 157 -0.77 -2.40 13.11
CA TYR A 157 -1.28 -2.41 14.47
C TYR A 157 -1.41 -3.84 14.97
N GLU A 158 -1.19 -4.01 16.26
CA GLU A 158 -1.55 -5.24 16.96
C GLU A 158 -3.08 -5.30 17.17
N ARG A 159 -3.58 -6.49 17.52
CA ARG A 159 -5.01 -6.74 17.67
C ARG A 159 -5.73 -5.74 18.58
N SER A 160 -5.19 -5.46 19.76
CA SER A 160 -5.81 -4.56 20.75
C SER A 160 -5.97 -3.15 20.21
N GLU A 161 -4.95 -2.64 19.52
CA GLU A 161 -4.96 -1.34 18.87
C GLU A 161 -5.97 -1.30 17.72
N ALA A 162 -6.02 -2.37 16.90
CA ALA A 162 -6.93 -2.48 15.78
C ALA A 162 -8.41 -2.47 16.23
N VAL A 163 -8.74 -3.21 17.29
CA VAL A 163 -10.09 -3.23 17.89
C VAL A 163 -10.47 -1.83 18.39
N ALA A 164 -9.57 -1.15 19.10
CA ALA A 164 -9.80 0.21 19.58
C ALA A 164 -10.03 1.20 18.42
N LEU A 165 -9.22 1.11 17.36
CA LEU A 165 -9.35 1.95 16.16
C LEU A 165 -10.67 1.70 15.42
N LEU A 166 -11.11 0.46 15.28
CA LEU A 166 -12.40 0.12 14.66
C LEU A 166 -13.57 0.66 15.48
N GLN A 167 -13.52 0.56 16.82
CA GLN A 167 -14.53 1.10 17.72
C GLN A 167 -14.64 2.63 17.63
N GLN A 168 -13.49 3.32 17.68
CA GLN A 168 -13.43 4.78 17.54
C GLN A 168 -13.86 5.24 16.13
N GLY A 169 -13.47 4.50 15.11
CA GLY A 169 -13.76 4.80 13.72
C GLY A 169 -15.25 4.71 13.37
N ARG A 170 -16.06 3.94 14.14
CA ARG A 170 -17.53 3.88 13.96
C ARG A 170 -18.21 5.23 14.09
N ALA A 171 -17.68 6.11 14.90
CA ALA A 171 -18.18 7.47 15.08
C ALA A 171 -17.68 8.47 14.04
N GLN A 172 -16.75 8.05 13.16
CA GLN A 172 -16.10 8.93 12.20
C GLN A 172 -16.54 8.57 10.78
N ALA A 173 -17.28 9.47 10.13
CA ALA A 173 -17.78 9.26 8.76
C ALA A 173 -16.65 9.02 7.72
N ASP A 174 -15.45 9.54 8.00
CA ASP A 174 -14.30 9.51 7.09
C ASP A 174 -13.35 8.33 7.34
N PHE A 175 -13.61 7.50 8.35
CA PHE A 175 -12.76 6.36 8.64
C PHE A 175 -13.00 5.24 7.62
N ALA A 176 -12.01 5.00 6.76
CA ALA A 176 -12.11 3.99 5.71
C ALA A 176 -12.08 2.54 6.22
N GLY A 177 -11.76 2.33 7.50
CA GLY A 177 -11.60 1.01 8.10
C GLY A 177 -10.15 0.55 8.15
N LEU A 178 -9.96 -0.75 8.38
CA LEU A 178 -8.66 -1.40 8.42
C LEU A 178 -8.55 -2.48 7.33
N MET A 179 -7.32 -2.90 7.08
CA MET A 179 -6.98 -4.09 6.32
C MET A 179 -6.41 -5.12 7.29
N ALA A 180 -7.07 -6.27 7.44
CA ALA A 180 -6.51 -7.43 8.13
C ALA A 180 -5.76 -8.30 7.13
N LYS A 181 -4.53 -8.67 7.45
CA LYS A 181 -3.67 -9.49 6.59
C LYS A 181 -3.06 -10.62 7.41
N ARG A 182 -3.09 -11.85 6.90
CA ARG A 182 -2.38 -12.97 7.55
C ARG A 182 -0.88 -12.77 7.44
N GLY A 183 -0.17 -12.73 8.57
CA GLY A 183 1.28 -12.56 8.61
C GLY A 183 2.04 -13.69 7.91
N ALA A 184 1.49 -14.89 7.87
CA ALA A 184 2.04 -16.05 7.16
C ALA A 184 1.68 -16.09 5.67
N SER A 185 0.87 -15.15 5.14
CA SER A 185 0.41 -15.19 3.75
C SER A 185 1.53 -14.93 2.75
N ILE A 186 1.53 -15.70 1.66
CA ILE A 186 2.31 -15.39 0.46
C ILE A 186 1.58 -14.34 -0.38
N TYR A 187 2.30 -13.66 -1.26
CA TYR A 187 1.70 -12.73 -2.20
C TYR A 187 1.20 -13.48 -3.44
N LYS A 188 -0.09 -13.36 -3.75
CA LYS A 188 -0.76 -14.04 -4.89
C LYS A 188 -1.14 -13.01 -5.93
N PRO A 189 -0.28 -12.71 -6.94
CA PRO A 189 -0.55 -11.68 -7.93
C PRO A 189 -1.89 -11.88 -8.65
N GLY A 190 -2.67 -10.80 -8.77
CA GLY A 190 -3.97 -10.79 -9.46
C GLY A 190 -5.10 -11.53 -8.74
N ILE A 191 -4.83 -12.23 -7.65
CA ILE A 191 -5.81 -13.07 -6.95
C ILE A 191 -6.48 -12.30 -5.82
N ARG A 192 -7.81 -12.44 -5.71
CA ARG A 192 -8.55 -12.08 -4.51
C ARG A 192 -8.34 -13.16 -3.46
N SER A 193 -7.70 -12.79 -2.35
CA SER A 193 -7.30 -13.76 -1.33
C SER A 193 -8.02 -13.52 -0.02
N ALA A 194 -8.47 -14.61 0.59
CA ALA A 194 -9.00 -14.63 1.93
C ALA A 194 -7.96 -14.31 3.03
N ASP A 195 -6.67 -14.30 2.67
CA ASP A 195 -5.58 -13.92 3.57
C ASP A 195 -5.51 -12.40 3.79
N TRP A 196 -6.16 -11.60 2.93
CA TRP A 196 -6.28 -10.16 3.06
C TRP A 196 -7.76 -9.78 3.09
N VAL A 197 -8.21 -9.10 4.13
CA VAL A 197 -9.62 -8.77 4.34
C VAL A 197 -9.79 -7.29 4.65
N ALA A 198 -10.73 -6.66 3.97
CA ALA A 198 -11.10 -5.28 4.23
C ALA A 198 -12.14 -5.23 5.36
N LEU A 199 -11.80 -4.59 6.47
CA LEU A 199 -12.67 -4.36 7.63
C LEU A 199 -13.24 -2.94 7.56
N ASN A 200 -14.56 -2.82 7.44
CA ASN A 200 -15.25 -1.52 7.42
C ASN A 200 -15.76 -1.20 8.82
N ALA A 201 -15.66 0.05 9.25
CA ALA A 201 -16.15 0.48 10.56
C ALA A 201 -17.66 0.28 10.78
N GLN A 202 -18.46 0.24 9.70
CA GLN A 202 -19.92 0.16 9.74
C GLN A 202 -20.50 -1.20 9.36
N GLY A 203 -19.67 -2.22 9.13
CA GLY A 203 -20.12 -3.53 8.67
C GLY A 203 -20.38 -4.54 9.80
N PRO A 204 -21.20 -5.58 9.54
CA PRO A 204 -21.46 -6.68 10.47
C PRO A 204 -20.25 -7.63 10.62
N HIS A 205 -19.05 -7.17 10.33
CA HIS A 205 -17.88 -7.99 10.01
C HIS A 205 -17.03 -8.38 11.21
N GLU A 206 -17.49 -8.09 12.43
CA GLU A 206 -16.71 -8.34 13.63
C GLU A 206 -17.48 -9.20 14.62
N ARG A 207 -17.10 -10.46 14.77
CA ARG A 207 -17.33 -11.17 16.02
C ARG A 207 -16.24 -10.74 16.99
N ILE A 208 -16.51 -9.71 17.79
CA ILE A 208 -15.73 -9.45 19.00
C ILE A 208 -16.24 -10.45 19.99
N ALA A 209 -15.45 -11.50 20.28
CA ALA A 209 -15.74 -12.38 21.40
C ALA A 209 -15.73 -11.53 22.68
N THR A 210 -16.86 -11.40 23.34
CA THR A 210 -17.03 -10.87 24.69
C THR A 210 -16.32 -11.75 25.70
#